data_04520d5379f0a9a99f23b5d486b37797
#
_entry.id   04520d5379f0a9a99f23b5d486b37797
#
_cell.length_a   1.000
_cell.length_b   1.000
_cell.length_c   1.000
_cell.angle_alpha   90.00
_cell.angle_beta   90.00
_cell.angle_gamma   90.00
#
_symmetry.space_group_name_H-M   'P 1'
#
loop_
_entity.id
_entity.type
_entity.pdbx_description
1 polymer ?
#
loop_
_entity_poly.entity_id
_entity_poly.type
_entity_poly.pdbx_seq_one_letter_code
_entity_poly.pdbx_strand_id
1 'polypeptide(L)'
;MDIFEVLDNRKTIRKFDSYIPSKEEIERIIESARLAPSAMNTQNWKFIAVYNSEIKEKMAAAVLKTYERIIPNLDDETKGYVERYKGHSTFLQRRPL
;
A
#
# COMPACT_ATOMS: atom_id res chain seq x y z
N MET A 1 20.41 -10.62 12.26
CA MET A 1 20.24 -9.19 11.91
C MET A 1 19.83 -8.44 13.17
N ASP A 2 20.60 -7.44 13.59
CA ASP A 2 20.22 -6.65 14.74
C ASP A 2 19.29 -5.50 14.35
N ILE A 3 18.73 -4.83 15.36
CA ILE A 3 17.76 -3.77 15.12
C ILE A 3 18.34 -2.58 14.38
N PHE A 4 19.60 -2.27 14.58
CA PHE A 4 20.26 -1.14 13.93
C PHE A 4 20.46 -1.42 12.44
N GLU A 5 20.81 -2.63 12.07
CA GLU A 5 20.87 -3.04 10.66
C GLU A 5 19.51 -2.88 9.98
N VAL A 6 18.43 -3.26 10.65
CA VAL A 6 17.07 -3.12 10.11
C VAL A 6 16.74 -1.65 9.89
N LEU A 7 17.00 -0.80 10.89
CA LEU A 7 16.72 0.63 10.81
C LEU A 7 17.53 1.32 9.71
N ASP A 8 18.82 0.99 9.62
CA ASP A 8 19.72 1.62 8.64
C ASP A 8 19.41 1.22 7.21
N ASN A 9 18.95 -0.01 7.00
CA ASN A 9 18.67 -0.55 5.68
C ASN A 9 17.21 -0.38 5.24
N ARG A 10 16.33 0.12 6.11
CA ARG A 10 14.92 0.33 5.76
C ARG A 10 14.81 1.39 4.65
N LYS A 11 14.07 1.08 3.62
CA LYS A 11 13.73 2.01 2.55
C LYS A 11 12.34 1.69 2.00
N THR A 12 11.73 2.67 1.38
CA THR A 12 10.47 2.47 0.68
C THR A 12 10.73 1.88 -0.69
N ILE A 13 10.12 0.73 -0.97
CA ILE A 13 10.23 0.05 -2.26
C ILE A 13 8.88 0.14 -2.97
N ARG A 14 8.90 0.62 -4.22
CA ARG A 14 7.71 0.76 -5.05
C ARG A 14 7.73 -0.10 -6.32
N LYS A 15 8.84 -0.75 -6.60
CA LYS A 15 8.95 -1.74 -7.68
C LYS A 15 9.00 -3.13 -7.07
N PHE A 16 8.20 -4.02 -7.60
CA PHE A 16 8.07 -5.38 -7.10
C PHE A 16 8.32 -6.37 -8.23
N ASP A 17 8.81 -7.54 -7.89
CA ASP A 17 8.94 -8.63 -8.84
C ASP A 17 7.64 -9.44 -8.97
N SER A 18 7.69 -10.54 -9.71
CA SER A 18 6.53 -11.40 -9.94
C SER A 18 6.29 -12.42 -8.82
N TYR A 19 7.12 -12.40 -7.78
CA TYR A 19 6.98 -13.37 -6.70
C TYR A 19 5.67 -13.17 -5.95
N ILE A 20 4.92 -14.26 -5.79
CA ILE A 20 3.68 -14.25 -5.02
C ILE A 20 3.94 -15.00 -3.72
N PRO A 21 3.88 -14.32 -2.56
CA PRO A 21 4.10 -14.99 -1.29
C PRO A 21 3.10 -16.11 -1.06
N SER A 22 3.54 -17.17 -0.40
CA SER A 22 2.67 -18.26 0.00
C SER A 22 1.70 -17.78 1.08
N LYS A 23 0.63 -18.55 1.28
CA LYS A 23 -0.33 -18.27 2.35
C LYS A 23 0.37 -18.22 3.72
N GLU A 24 1.32 -19.12 3.97
CA GLU A 24 2.08 -19.17 5.22
C GLU A 24 2.93 -17.93 5.42
N GLU A 25 3.58 -17.44 4.36
CA GLU A 25 4.37 -16.21 4.43
C GLU A 25 3.50 -15.00 4.74
N ILE A 26 2.33 -14.91 4.12
CA ILE A 26 1.38 -13.82 4.37
C ILE A 26 0.85 -13.88 5.80
N GLU A 27 0.55 -15.05 6.31
CA GLU A 27 0.11 -15.24 7.70
C GLU A 27 1.19 -14.76 8.68
N ARG A 28 2.46 -15.02 8.40
CA ARG A 28 3.57 -14.54 9.23
C ARG A 28 3.70 -13.02 9.19
N ILE A 29 3.51 -12.40 8.04
CA ILE A 29 3.54 -10.94 7.90
C ILE A 29 2.40 -10.32 8.72
N ILE A 30 1.20 -10.85 8.59
CA ILE A 30 0.03 -10.37 9.33
C ILE A 30 0.22 -10.55 10.84
N GLU A 31 0.78 -11.67 11.26
CA GLU A 31 1.07 -11.93 12.67
C GLU A 31 2.03 -10.89 13.24
N SER A 32 3.05 -10.51 12.48
CA SER A 32 3.97 -9.44 12.86
C SER A 32 3.26 -8.08 12.96
N ALA A 33 2.35 -7.80 12.03
CA ALA A 33 1.58 -6.55 12.03
C ALA A 33 0.63 -6.46 13.25
N ARG A 34 0.10 -7.58 13.70
CA ARG A 34 -0.77 -7.64 14.89
C ARG A 34 -0.08 -7.24 16.18
N LEU A 35 1.24 -7.31 16.22
CA LEU A 35 2.01 -6.94 17.39
C LEU A 35 2.21 -5.43 17.53
N ALA A 36 1.76 -4.63 16.55
CA ALA A 36 1.85 -3.19 16.60
C ALA A 36 0.98 -2.62 17.73
N PRO A 37 1.40 -1.51 18.36
CA PRO A 37 0.58 -0.88 19.39
C PRO A 37 -0.71 -0.29 18.81
N SER A 38 -1.73 -0.24 19.63
CA SER A 38 -3.00 0.40 19.29
C SER A 38 -3.47 1.24 20.48
N ALA A 39 -4.32 2.22 20.21
CA ALA A 39 -4.88 3.08 21.24
C ALA A 39 -5.62 2.23 22.28
N MET A 40 -5.22 2.35 23.56
CA MET A 40 -5.78 1.57 24.67
C MET A 40 -5.77 0.05 24.43
N ASN A 41 -4.88 -0.42 23.56
CA ASN A 41 -4.77 -1.83 23.18
C ASN A 41 -6.09 -2.42 22.63
N THR A 42 -6.87 -1.62 21.94
CA THR A 42 -8.17 -2.04 21.41
C THR A 42 -8.07 -3.03 20.27
N GLN A 43 -6.93 -3.00 19.53
CA GLN A 43 -6.65 -3.94 18.44
C GLN A 43 -7.80 -4.07 17.43
N ASN A 44 -8.40 -2.95 17.08
CA ASN A 44 -9.60 -2.88 16.24
C ASN A 44 -9.32 -2.87 14.75
N TRP A 45 -8.18 -3.38 14.35
CA TRP A 45 -7.81 -3.55 12.95
C TRP A 45 -8.36 -4.85 12.37
N LYS A 46 -8.46 -4.88 11.05
CA LYS A 46 -8.80 -6.06 10.28
C LYS A 46 -7.86 -6.15 9.09
N PHE A 47 -7.29 -7.32 8.86
CA PHE A 47 -6.36 -7.54 7.75
C PHE A 47 -7.05 -8.33 6.64
N ILE A 48 -6.93 -7.84 5.42
CA ILE A 48 -7.47 -8.50 4.24
C ILE A 48 -6.34 -8.61 3.22
N ALA A 49 -5.97 -9.85 2.88
CA ALA A 49 -4.98 -10.11 1.84
C ALA A 49 -5.67 -10.30 0.50
N VAL A 50 -5.30 -9.49 -0.49
CA VAL A 50 -5.91 -9.53 -1.82
C VAL A 50 -4.94 -10.14 -2.81
N TYR A 51 -5.32 -11.27 -3.39
CA TYR A 51 -4.55 -11.99 -4.41
C TYR A 51 -5.11 -11.78 -5.81
N ASN A 52 -6.40 -11.57 -5.94
CA ASN A 52 -7.09 -11.53 -7.23
C ASN A 52 -6.73 -10.28 -8.02
N SER A 53 -6.25 -10.46 -9.25
CA SER A 53 -5.82 -9.33 -10.11
C SER A 53 -6.96 -8.41 -10.50
N GLU A 54 -8.15 -8.92 -10.73
CA GLU A 54 -9.32 -8.10 -11.06
C GLU A 54 -9.67 -7.18 -9.90
N ILE A 55 -9.62 -7.68 -8.67
CA ILE A 55 -9.89 -6.87 -7.48
C ILE A 55 -8.82 -5.80 -7.32
N LYS A 56 -7.54 -6.12 -7.55
CA LYS A 56 -6.45 -5.15 -7.50
C LYS A 56 -6.64 -4.04 -8.53
N GLU A 57 -7.04 -4.39 -9.75
CA GLU A 57 -7.32 -3.42 -10.80
C GLU A 57 -8.50 -2.52 -10.44
N LYS A 58 -9.56 -3.08 -9.86
CA LYS A 58 -10.71 -2.32 -9.38
C LYS A 58 -10.32 -1.36 -8.25
N MET A 59 -9.46 -1.78 -7.34
CA MET A 59 -8.95 -0.93 -6.27
C MET A 59 -8.14 0.24 -6.83
N ALA A 60 -7.24 -0.03 -7.77
CA ALA A 60 -6.46 1.01 -8.43
C ALA A 60 -7.35 1.98 -9.20
N ALA A 61 -8.34 1.49 -9.92
CA ALA A 61 -9.31 2.31 -10.65
C ALA A 61 -10.12 3.20 -9.70
N ALA A 62 -10.51 2.69 -8.54
CA ALA A 62 -11.23 3.45 -7.53
C ALA A 62 -10.38 4.61 -6.98
N VAL A 63 -9.10 4.37 -6.74
CA VAL A 63 -8.17 5.41 -6.30
C VAL A 63 -8.03 6.51 -7.37
N LEU A 64 -7.84 6.13 -8.63
CA LEU A 64 -7.74 7.08 -9.73
C LEU A 64 -9.01 7.92 -9.89
N LYS A 65 -10.15 7.29 -9.74
CA LYS A 65 -11.46 7.96 -9.81
C LYS A 65 -11.61 9.01 -8.71
N THR A 66 -11.10 8.73 -7.53
CA THR A 66 -11.08 9.68 -6.43
C THR A 66 -10.21 10.89 -6.75
N TYR A 67 -9.02 10.68 -7.32
CA TYR A 67 -8.16 11.78 -7.76
C TYR A 67 -8.86 12.65 -8.82
N GLU A 68 -9.51 12.06 -9.81
CA GLU A 68 -10.26 12.78 -10.85
C GLU A 68 -11.35 13.65 -10.27
N ARG A 69 -11.97 13.22 -9.18
CA ARG A 69 -13.03 13.97 -8.50
C ARG A 69 -12.51 15.17 -7.72
N ILE A 70 -11.37 15.02 -7.03
CA ILE A 70 -10.86 16.07 -6.14
C ILE A 70 -9.93 17.07 -6.83
N ILE A 71 -9.17 16.65 -7.83
CA ILE A 71 -8.20 17.52 -8.53
C ILE A 71 -8.81 18.82 -9.03
N PRO A 72 -9.99 18.83 -9.71
CA PRO A 72 -10.58 20.07 -10.22
C PRO A 72 -10.95 21.09 -9.14
N ASN A 73 -11.09 20.66 -7.89
CA ASN A 73 -11.49 21.51 -6.77
C ASN A 73 -10.30 22.01 -5.94
N LEU A 74 -9.08 21.69 -6.34
CA LEU A 74 -7.85 22.07 -5.65
C LEU A 74 -7.26 23.34 -6.27
N ASP A 75 -6.44 24.06 -5.48
CA ASP A 75 -5.62 25.14 -6.01
C ASP A 75 -4.48 24.57 -6.88
N ASP A 76 -3.81 25.44 -7.65
CA ASP A 76 -2.78 25.00 -8.58
C ASP A 76 -1.59 24.33 -7.91
N GLU A 77 -1.17 24.82 -6.75
CA GLU A 77 -0.06 24.23 -6.00
C GLU A 77 -0.42 22.83 -5.51
N THR A 78 -1.60 22.68 -4.91
CA THR A 78 -2.09 21.39 -4.40
C THR A 78 -2.35 20.42 -5.54
N LYS A 79 -2.86 20.89 -6.69
CA LYS A 79 -3.03 20.05 -7.88
C LYS A 79 -1.70 19.43 -8.33
N GLY A 80 -0.65 20.24 -8.41
CA GLY A 80 0.68 19.76 -8.80
C GLY A 80 1.20 18.68 -7.85
N TYR A 81 0.97 18.85 -6.58
CA TYR A 81 1.36 17.89 -5.55
C TYR A 81 0.59 16.56 -5.70
N VAL A 82 -0.73 16.63 -5.83
CA VAL A 82 -1.60 15.45 -5.97
C VAL A 82 -1.29 14.71 -7.27
N GLU A 83 -1.07 15.41 -8.37
CA GLU A 83 -0.70 14.80 -9.66
C GLU A 83 0.58 13.96 -9.55
N ARG A 84 1.55 14.44 -8.77
CA ARG A 84 2.78 13.70 -8.51
C ARG A 84 2.50 12.39 -7.80
N TYR A 85 1.65 12.39 -6.78
CA TYR A 85 1.31 11.20 -6.00
C TYR A 85 0.33 10.25 -6.71
N LYS A 86 -0.47 10.76 -7.62
CA LYS A 86 -1.36 9.95 -8.46
C LYS A 86 -0.58 8.85 -9.19
N GLY A 87 0.61 9.19 -9.71
CA GLY A 87 1.48 8.21 -10.35
C GLY A 87 1.90 7.06 -9.44
N HIS A 88 2.04 7.31 -8.16
CA HIS A 88 2.37 6.28 -7.17
C HIS A 88 1.20 5.34 -6.89
N SER A 89 -0.02 5.85 -6.93
CA SER A 89 -1.22 5.04 -6.70
C SER A 89 -1.46 4.01 -7.81
N THR A 90 -0.98 4.27 -9.02
CA THR A 90 -1.16 3.36 -10.15
C THR A 90 -0.24 2.13 -10.09
N PHE A 91 0.70 2.06 -9.16
CA PHE A 91 1.62 0.92 -9.09
C PHE A 91 0.89 -0.40 -8.87
N LEU A 92 -0.29 -0.39 -8.28
CA LEU A 92 -1.12 -1.58 -8.11
C LEU A 92 -1.49 -2.24 -9.45
N GLN A 93 -1.63 -1.45 -10.50
CA GLN A 93 -1.92 -1.95 -11.85
C GLN A 93 -0.68 -2.51 -12.54
N ARG A 94 0.50 -2.10 -12.11
CA ARG A 94 1.78 -2.47 -12.73
C ARG A 94 2.40 -3.72 -12.11
N ARG A 95 1.80 -4.24 -11.04
CA ARG A 95 2.34 -5.42 -10.37
C ARG A 95 2.01 -6.66 -11.18
N PRO A 96 3.03 -7.43 -11.59
CA PRO A 96 2.77 -8.73 -12.18
C PRO A 96 2.14 -9.64 -11.12
N LEU A 97 1.41 -10.60 -11.59
CA LEU A 97 0.76 -11.59 -10.72
C LEU A 97 1.56 -12.86 -10.64
#